data_77dcd42defe305ec467a38e7a444a30c
#
_entry.id   77dcd42defe305ec467a38e7a444a30c
#
_cell.length_a   1.000
_cell.length_b   1.000
_cell.length_c   1.000
_cell.angle_alpha   90.00
_cell.angle_beta   90.00
_cell.angle_gamma   90.00
#
_symmetry.space_group_name_H-M   'P 1'
#
loop_
_entity.id
_entity.type
_entity.pdbx_description
1 polymer ?
#
loop_
_entity_poly.entity_id
_entity_poly.type
_entity_poly.pdbx_seq_one_letter_code
_entity_poly.pdbx_strand_id
1 'polypeptide(L)'
;MKFGDIFVRQITGVAMGINPAPPIATIFFALREDFVFNKWKQCILFNRRFIDDGIGFWIHQVPFERDEQCWSQLQADINNYYGLEWTFTPRAKSVDFMDMKIYIENNGIVTDLFEKELALYLYIPPHSAHSPSNLKGLVMGQLIRIFSLCSRIEDVQRHIKNLHDRLVRRGYSHLDLLPLFEQAAKNAEAFTRKSDEERALEKLQKKEENEKRVILHLKYHPQDPPSSVIQRMFRECILQPQGELPFSELTNQEGRKIPLERLTICYSNHPNLGSMLSYRKICNRKGLKVSSFLQDQEDQEEG
;
A
#
# COMPACT_ATOMS: atom_id res chain seq x y z
N MET A 1 -18.62 -19.33 -5.01
CA MET A 1 -19.17 -18.06 -4.47
C MET A 1 -20.61 -18.31 -4.02
N LYS A 2 -21.05 -17.66 -2.93
CA LYS A 2 -22.43 -17.77 -2.43
C LYS A 2 -23.16 -16.44 -2.64
N PHE A 3 -24.30 -16.47 -3.32
CA PHE A 3 -25.20 -15.33 -3.50
C PHE A 3 -26.56 -15.69 -2.88
N GLY A 4 -26.88 -15.17 -1.71
CA GLY A 4 -28.04 -15.59 -0.95
C GLY A 4 -27.97 -17.10 -0.68
N ASP A 5 -28.97 -17.88 -1.17
CA ASP A 5 -29.00 -19.32 -1.01
C ASP A 5 -28.44 -20.11 -2.22
N ILE A 6 -27.96 -19.40 -3.22
CA ILE A 6 -27.39 -19.99 -4.44
C ILE A 6 -25.88 -20.11 -4.32
N PHE A 7 -25.32 -21.28 -4.61
CA PHE A 7 -23.89 -21.54 -4.73
C PHE A 7 -23.47 -21.58 -6.18
N VAL A 8 -22.55 -20.68 -6.58
CA VAL A 8 -22.01 -20.62 -7.92
C VAL A 8 -20.54 -21.07 -7.88
N ARG A 9 -20.19 -22.02 -8.75
CA ARG A 9 -18.80 -22.45 -8.96
C ARG A 9 -18.21 -21.68 -10.13
N GLN A 10 -17.07 -21.05 -9.92
CA GLN A 10 -16.30 -20.48 -11.03
C GLN A 10 -15.66 -21.63 -11.82
N ILE A 11 -15.87 -21.65 -13.13
CA ILE A 11 -15.37 -22.70 -14.02
C ILE A 11 -14.06 -22.28 -14.67
N THR A 12 -13.90 -20.99 -14.99
CA THR A 12 -12.73 -20.43 -15.68
C THR A 12 -12.20 -19.23 -14.93
N GLY A 13 -10.87 -19.04 -14.98
CA GLY A 13 -10.19 -17.91 -14.33
C GLY A 13 -10.00 -18.10 -12.83
N VAL A 14 -9.47 -17.08 -12.19
CA VAL A 14 -9.20 -17.04 -10.74
C VAL A 14 -10.05 -15.96 -10.10
N ALA A 15 -10.68 -16.29 -8.96
CA ALA A 15 -11.55 -15.35 -8.25
C ALA A 15 -10.74 -14.16 -7.72
N MET A 16 -11.12 -12.93 -8.12
CA MET A 16 -10.51 -11.71 -7.58
C MET A 16 -10.77 -11.59 -6.08
N GLY A 17 -9.76 -11.11 -5.35
CA GLY A 17 -9.85 -10.87 -3.90
C GLY A 17 -9.52 -12.07 -3.01
N ILE A 18 -9.17 -13.23 -3.54
CA ILE A 18 -8.58 -14.33 -2.78
C ILE A 18 -7.05 -14.22 -2.75
N ASN A 19 -6.44 -14.52 -1.62
CA ASN A 19 -4.99 -14.38 -1.44
C ASN A 19 -4.12 -15.11 -2.48
N PRO A 20 -4.47 -16.34 -2.95
CA PRO A 20 -3.65 -17.04 -3.95
C PRO A 20 -3.84 -16.54 -5.40
N ALA A 21 -4.80 -15.65 -5.69
CA ALA A 21 -5.08 -15.22 -7.06
C ALA A 21 -3.88 -14.53 -7.75
N PRO A 22 -3.21 -13.53 -7.14
CA PRO A 22 -2.06 -12.87 -7.77
C PRO A 22 -0.89 -13.83 -8.04
N PRO A 23 -0.44 -14.69 -7.10
CA PRO A 23 0.64 -15.63 -7.40
C PRO A 23 0.25 -16.67 -8.46
N ILE A 24 -1.00 -17.17 -8.49
CA ILE A 24 -1.46 -18.09 -9.54
C ILE A 24 -1.39 -17.41 -10.91
N ALA A 25 -1.92 -16.18 -11.03
CA ALA A 25 -1.86 -15.43 -12.29
C ALA A 25 -0.40 -15.20 -12.72
N THR A 26 0.47 -14.82 -11.79
CA THR A 26 1.90 -14.58 -12.06
C THR A 26 2.58 -15.84 -12.60
N ILE A 27 2.39 -17.00 -11.96
CA ILE A 27 2.99 -18.28 -12.39
C ILE A 27 2.44 -18.69 -13.76
N PHE A 28 1.13 -18.55 -13.98
CA PHE A 28 0.49 -18.92 -15.23
C PHE A 28 1.09 -18.16 -16.42
N PHE A 29 1.28 -16.85 -16.30
CA PHE A 29 1.90 -16.04 -17.33
C PHE A 29 3.40 -16.33 -17.49
N ALA A 30 4.14 -16.52 -16.39
CA ALA A 30 5.58 -16.76 -16.44
C ALA A 30 5.96 -17.97 -17.31
N LEU A 31 5.13 -19.02 -17.32
CA LEU A 31 5.35 -20.21 -18.14
C LEU A 31 5.38 -19.91 -19.65
N ARG A 32 4.67 -18.87 -20.09
CA ARG A 32 4.63 -18.47 -21.50
C ARG A 32 5.63 -17.37 -21.82
N GLU A 33 5.84 -16.46 -20.90
CA GLU A 33 6.72 -15.30 -21.07
C GLU A 33 8.12 -15.71 -21.47
N ASP A 34 8.72 -16.64 -20.77
CA ASP A 34 10.07 -17.10 -21.06
C ASP A 34 10.20 -17.63 -22.50
N PHE A 35 9.21 -18.35 -22.99
CA PHE A 35 9.21 -18.85 -24.37
C PHE A 35 9.11 -17.73 -25.39
N VAL A 36 8.18 -16.79 -25.22
CA VAL A 36 7.95 -15.69 -26.16
C VAL A 36 9.13 -14.71 -26.14
N PHE A 37 9.55 -14.27 -24.97
CA PHE A 37 10.60 -13.27 -24.87
C PHE A 37 11.97 -13.80 -25.26
N ASN A 38 12.26 -15.09 -25.05
CA ASN A 38 13.47 -15.71 -25.59
C ASN A 38 13.49 -15.75 -27.12
N LYS A 39 12.35 -15.98 -27.76
CA LYS A 39 12.23 -15.92 -29.23
C LYS A 39 12.51 -14.52 -29.74
N TRP A 40 12.05 -13.48 -29.04
CA TRP A 40 12.10 -12.08 -29.46
C TRP A 40 13.22 -11.24 -28.80
N LYS A 41 14.17 -11.87 -28.12
CA LYS A 41 15.23 -11.21 -27.37
C LYS A 41 16.09 -10.23 -28.18
N GLN A 42 16.13 -10.37 -29.51
CA GLN A 42 16.87 -9.45 -30.40
C GLN A 42 16.11 -8.13 -30.65
N CYS A 43 14.77 -8.17 -30.47
CA CYS A 43 13.91 -7.02 -30.69
C CYS A 43 13.43 -6.38 -29.37
N ILE A 44 13.61 -7.08 -28.25
CA ILE A 44 13.16 -6.62 -26.93
C ILE A 44 14.40 -6.46 -26.05
N LEU A 45 14.72 -5.21 -25.72
CA LEU A 45 15.84 -4.89 -24.81
C LEU A 45 15.50 -5.22 -23.36
N PHE A 46 14.25 -5.00 -22.97
CA PHE A 46 13.78 -5.13 -21.60
C PHE A 46 12.29 -5.39 -21.60
N ASN A 47 11.81 -6.23 -20.69
CA ASN A 47 10.40 -6.43 -20.43
C ASN A 47 10.16 -6.68 -18.94
N ARG A 48 9.07 -6.19 -18.43
CA ARG A 48 8.54 -6.47 -17.08
C ARG A 48 7.03 -6.51 -17.10
N ARG A 49 6.48 -7.31 -16.24
CA ARG A 49 5.04 -7.42 -16.03
C ARG A 49 4.70 -7.30 -14.54
N PHE A 50 3.61 -6.65 -14.27
CA PHE A 50 2.99 -6.63 -12.95
C PHE A 50 1.54 -7.11 -13.10
N ILE A 51 1.28 -8.35 -12.72
CA ILE A 51 -0.01 -9.07 -12.82
C ILE A 51 -0.52 -9.05 -14.27
N ASP A 52 -1.32 -8.06 -14.64
CA ASP A 52 -1.99 -7.87 -15.93
C ASP A 52 -1.35 -6.78 -16.80
N ASP A 53 -0.60 -5.86 -16.20
CA ASP A 53 0.08 -4.78 -16.91
C ASP A 53 1.50 -5.17 -17.32
N GLY A 54 1.86 -4.95 -18.59
CA GLY A 54 3.21 -5.22 -19.11
C GLY A 54 3.85 -3.99 -19.73
N ILE A 55 5.18 -3.87 -19.58
CA ILE A 55 6.00 -2.85 -20.25
C ILE A 55 7.22 -3.49 -20.88
N GLY A 56 7.63 -2.99 -22.05
CA GLY A 56 8.85 -3.41 -22.72
C GLY A 56 9.50 -2.30 -23.53
N PHE A 57 10.81 -2.44 -23.76
CA PHE A 57 11.55 -1.58 -24.67
C PHE A 57 11.82 -2.34 -25.97
N TRP A 58 11.27 -1.80 -27.06
CA TRP A 58 11.40 -2.36 -28.38
C TRP A 58 12.60 -1.75 -29.11
N ILE A 59 13.41 -2.59 -29.74
CA ILE A 59 14.51 -2.18 -30.61
C ILE A 59 13.99 -2.18 -32.04
N HIS A 60 13.91 -0.99 -32.64
CA HIS A 60 13.49 -0.85 -34.04
C HIS A 60 14.37 -1.65 -34.98
N GLN A 61 13.75 -2.40 -35.88
CA GLN A 61 14.40 -3.17 -36.90
C GLN A 61 14.49 -2.37 -38.23
N VAL A 62 15.45 -2.68 -39.02
CA VAL A 62 15.63 -2.08 -40.37
C VAL A 62 15.49 -3.19 -41.39
N PRO A 63 14.72 -3.00 -42.47
CA PRO A 63 13.87 -1.84 -42.84
C PRO A 63 12.57 -1.76 -42.04
N PHE A 64 11.81 -0.68 -42.15
CA PHE A 64 10.56 -0.41 -41.43
C PHE A 64 9.51 -1.51 -41.59
N GLU A 65 9.37 -2.05 -42.81
CA GLU A 65 8.41 -3.13 -43.11
C GLU A 65 8.71 -4.39 -42.27
N ARG A 66 10.00 -4.67 -42.08
CA ARG A 66 10.43 -5.77 -41.19
C ARG A 66 10.13 -5.49 -39.75
N ASP A 67 10.27 -4.25 -39.28
CA ASP A 67 9.95 -3.82 -37.94
C ASP A 67 8.47 -4.05 -37.63
N GLU A 68 7.58 -3.62 -38.53
CA GLU A 68 6.13 -3.82 -38.38
C GLU A 68 5.72 -5.30 -38.43
N GLN A 69 6.35 -6.08 -39.30
CA GLN A 69 6.13 -7.54 -39.35
C GLN A 69 6.54 -8.22 -38.03
N CYS A 70 7.74 -7.90 -37.52
CA CYS A 70 8.22 -8.42 -36.25
C CYS A 70 7.31 -8.02 -35.08
N TRP A 71 6.84 -6.78 -35.04
CA TRP A 71 5.93 -6.30 -34.03
C TRP A 71 4.58 -7.02 -34.07
N SER A 72 3.97 -7.14 -35.24
CA SER A 72 2.70 -7.86 -35.43
C SER A 72 2.82 -9.32 -35.03
N GLN A 73 3.95 -9.95 -35.34
CA GLN A 73 4.19 -11.34 -35.00
C GLN A 73 4.43 -11.55 -33.50
N LEU A 74 5.11 -10.62 -32.83
CA LEU A 74 5.22 -10.61 -31.36
C LEU A 74 3.84 -10.54 -30.70
N GLN A 75 2.99 -9.62 -31.18
CA GLN A 75 1.62 -9.49 -30.64
C GLN A 75 0.82 -10.79 -30.82
N ALA A 76 0.94 -11.43 -31.97
CA ALA A 76 0.30 -12.72 -32.23
C ALA A 76 0.84 -13.83 -31.32
N ASP A 77 2.16 -13.88 -31.11
CA ASP A 77 2.80 -14.86 -30.22
C ASP A 77 2.36 -14.69 -28.76
N ILE A 78 2.21 -13.45 -28.27
CA ILE A 78 1.74 -13.16 -26.92
C ILE A 78 0.27 -13.55 -26.78
N ASN A 79 -0.57 -13.22 -27.76
CA ASN A 79 -2.01 -13.50 -27.73
C ASN A 79 -2.35 -14.98 -27.99
N ASN A 80 -1.41 -15.77 -28.49
CA ASN A 80 -1.61 -17.21 -28.70
C ASN A 80 -1.35 -17.99 -27.40
N TYR A 81 -2.13 -17.70 -26.32
CA TYR A 81 -1.99 -18.39 -25.04
C TYR A 81 -3.33 -18.53 -24.32
N TYR A 82 -3.93 -19.70 -24.43
CA TYR A 82 -5.15 -20.12 -23.72
C TYR A 82 -6.34 -19.13 -23.78
N GLY A 83 -6.50 -18.41 -24.90
CA GLY A 83 -7.60 -17.46 -25.08
C GLY A 83 -7.47 -16.17 -24.25
N LEU A 84 -6.29 -15.87 -23.78
CA LEU A 84 -6.00 -14.57 -23.17
C LEU A 84 -5.69 -13.55 -24.26
N GLU A 85 -6.29 -12.39 -24.16
CA GLU A 85 -6.12 -11.29 -25.10
C GLU A 85 -5.35 -10.15 -24.42
N TRP A 86 -4.25 -9.72 -25.06
CA TRP A 86 -3.48 -8.55 -24.67
C TRP A 86 -3.79 -7.39 -25.59
N THR A 87 -4.05 -6.26 -24.99
CA THR A 87 -4.14 -4.99 -25.72
C THR A 87 -2.79 -4.29 -25.67
N PHE A 88 -2.34 -3.81 -26.84
CA PHE A 88 -1.06 -3.14 -26.97
C PHE A 88 -1.26 -1.65 -27.23
N THR A 89 -0.65 -0.81 -26.40
CA THR A 89 -0.56 0.60 -26.70
C THR A 89 0.39 0.83 -27.87
N PRO A 90 0.18 1.86 -28.71
CA PRO A 90 1.11 2.20 -29.76
C PRO A 90 2.53 2.40 -29.20
N ARG A 91 3.52 1.93 -29.96
CA ARG A 91 4.93 2.15 -29.62
C ARG A 91 5.25 3.64 -29.63
N ALA A 92 5.76 4.17 -28.54
CA ALA A 92 6.04 5.59 -28.37
C ALA A 92 7.31 5.81 -27.53
N LYS A 93 7.88 7.00 -27.62
CA LYS A 93 9.00 7.40 -26.76
C LYS A 93 8.56 7.77 -25.34
N SER A 94 7.27 7.89 -25.10
CA SER A 94 6.68 8.18 -23.78
C SER A 94 5.50 7.26 -23.56
N VAL A 95 5.48 6.57 -22.42
CA VAL A 95 4.39 5.66 -22.02
C VAL A 95 4.12 5.81 -20.54
N ASP A 96 2.86 5.59 -20.17
CA ASP A 96 2.45 5.52 -18.77
C ASP A 96 2.38 4.04 -18.37
N PHE A 97 3.04 3.69 -17.26
CA PHE A 97 3.01 2.35 -16.70
C PHE A 97 2.79 2.40 -15.19
N MET A 98 1.65 1.90 -14.75
CA MET A 98 1.25 1.95 -13.34
C MET A 98 1.23 3.39 -12.79
N ASP A 99 2.15 3.69 -11.88
CA ASP A 99 2.32 5.00 -11.23
C ASP A 99 3.44 5.84 -11.85
N MET A 100 4.03 5.38 -12.95
CA MET A 100 5.16 6.05 -13.60
C MET A 100 4.82 6.48 -15.01
N LYS A 101 5.28 7.66 -15.37
CA LYS A 101 5.48 8.09 -16.75
C LYS A 101 6.93 7.86 -17.12
N ILE A 102 7.15 7.06 -18.16
CA ILE A 102 8.48 6.66 -18.61
C ILE A 102 8.68 7.25 -20.00
N TYR A 103 9.78 7.95 -20.22
CA TYR A 103 10.10 8.52 -21.51
C TYR A 103 11.59 8.47 -21.82
N ILE A 104 11.91 8.43 -23.11
CA ILE A 104 13.26 8.37 -23.62
C ILE A 104 13.68 9.79 -24.02
N GLU A 105 14.74 10.28 -23.40
CA GLU A 105 15.31 11.59 -23.66
C GLU A 105 16.83 11.52 -23.65
N ASN A 106 17.48 12.14 -24.63
CA ASN A 106 18.94 12.18 -24.77
C ASN A 106 19.61 10.79 -24.65
N ASN A 107 19.00 9.77 -25.26
CA ASN A 107 19.43 8.35 -25.19
C ASN A 107 19.39 7.76 -23.77
N GLY A 108 18.71 8.40 -22.84
CA GLY A 108 18.48 7.93 -21.48
C GLY A 108 16.99 7.67 -21.19
N ILE A 109 16.74 6.87 -20.18
CA ILE A 109 15.39 6.66 -19.65
C ILE A 109 15.16 7.66 -18.53
N VAL A 110 14.08 8.42 -18.63
CA VAL A 110 13.65 9.37 -17.61
C VAL A 110 12.29 8.91 -17.09
N THR A 111 12.13 8.97 -15.78
CA THR A 111 10.87 8.60 -15.12
C THR A 111 10.31 9.77 -14.34
N ASP A 112 8.99 9.88 -14.32
CA ASP A 112 8.22 10.86 -13.57
C ASP A 112 7.02 10.17 -12.90
N LEU A 113 6.48 10.77 -11.87
CA LEU A 113 5.26 10.29 -11.22
C LEU A 113 4.06 10.52 -12.15
N PHE A 114 3.37 9.45 -12.51
CA PHE A 114 2.12 9.55 -13.26
C PHE A 114 0.95 9.86 -12.32
N GLU A 115 0.26 10.93 -12.58
CA GLU A 115 -0.95 11.33 -11.88
C GLU A 115 -2.16 11.20 -12.82
N LYS A 116 -3.12 10.37 -12.44
CA LYS A 116 -4.36 10.19 -13.23
C LYS A 116 -5.13 11.50 -13.28
N GLU A 117 -5.56 11.92 -14.46
CA GLU A 117 -6.25 13.19 -14.70
C GLU A 117 -7.54 13.36 -13.86
N LEU A 118 -8.27 12.27 -13.63
CA LEU A 118 -9.50 12.26 -12.84
C LEU A 118 -9.31 12.00 -11.35
N ALA A 119 -8.06 11.97 -10.86
CA ALA A 119 -7.81 11.73 -9.45
C ALA A 119 -8.18 12.97 -8.62
N LEU A 120 -9.16 12.82 -7.74
CA LEU A 120 -9.66 13.91 -6.91
C LEU A 120 -8.73 14.31 -5.76
N TYR A 121 -7.76 13.48 -5.40
CA TYR A 121 -6.81 13.70 -4.29
C TYR A 121 -7.47 14.15 -2.98
N LEU A 122 -8.57 13.50 -2.61
CA LEU A 122 -9.35 13.83 -1.42
C LEU A 122 -8.66 13.29 -0.16
N TYR A 123 -7.64 14.01 0.30
CA TYR A 123 -6.97 13.70 1.55
C TYR A 123 -7.88 13.96 2.77
N ILE A 124 -7.59 13.28 3.88
CA ILE A 124 -8.29 13.44 5.15
C ILE A 124 -8.15 14.91 5.61
N PRO A 125 -9.24 15.61 5.95
CA PRO A 125 -9.16 17.00 6.43
C PRO A 125 -8.65 17.07 7.88
N PRO A 126 -8.11 18.21 8.31
CA PRO A 126 -7.48 18.37 9.64
C PRO A 126 -8.44 18.17 10.81
N HIS A 127 -9.73 18.47 10.63
CA HIS A 127 -10.77 18.31 11.65
C HIS A 127 -11.42 16.92 11.66
N SER A 128 -10.86 15.96 10.96
CA SER A 128 -11.34 14.58 10.95
C SER A 128 -10.95 13.86 12.25
N ALA A 129 -11.81 12.95 12.70
CA ALA A 129 -11.55 12.10 13.88
C ALA A 129 -10.50 11.00 13.60
N HIS A 130 -9.35 11.41 13.07
CA HIS A 130 -8.21 10.54 12.81
C HIS A 130 -7.01 11.01 13.62
N SER A 131 -6.17 10.06 14.03
CA SER A 131 -4.92 10.39 14.72
C SER A 131 -4.04 11.35 13.89
N PRO A 132 -3.42 12.38 14.51
CA PRO A 132 -2.49 13.27 13.83
C PRO A 132 -1.32 12.57 13.15
N SER A 133 -0.96 11.37 13.61
CA SER A 133 0.06 10.53 12.98
C SER A 133 -0.29 10.11 11.54
N ASN A 134 -1.58 10.11 11.18
CA ASN A 134 -2.01 9.76 9.82
C ASN A 134 -1.52 10.77 8.77
N LEU A 135 -1.53 12.07 9.09
CA LEU A 135 -0.98 13.10 8.21
C LEU A 135 0.53 12.89 8.01
N LYS A 136 1.25 12.62 9.10
CA LYS A 136 2.70 12.36 9.04
C LYS A 136 3.01 11.12 8.18
N GLY A 137 2.25 10.05 8.36
CA GLY A 137 2.37 8.84 7.55
C GLY A 137 2.03 9.08 6.07
N LEU A 138 0.99 9.86 5.79
CA LEU A 138 0.60 10.24 4.44
C LEU A 138 1.72 11.01 3.73
N VAL A 139 2.20 12.11 4.34
CA VAL A 139 3.25 12.95 3.75
C VAL A 139 4.51 12.14 3.52
N MET A 140 4.96 11.36 4.51
CA MET A 140 6.13 10.49 4.38
C MET A 140 5.99 9.49 3.24
N GLY A 141 4.84 8.78 3.16
CA GLY A 141 4.60 7.78 2.12
C GLY A 141 4.56 8.41 0.71
N GLN A 142 3.92 9.58 0.56
CA GLN A 142 3.90 10.28 -0.73
C GLN A 142 5.28 10.80 -1.12
N LEU A 143 6.07 11.34 -0.20
CA LEU A 143 7.42 11.80 -0.52
C LEU A 143 8.34 10.63 -0.90
N ILE A 144 8.31 9.51 -0.18
CA ILE A 144 9.05 8.31 -0.58
C ILE A 144 8.67 7.88 -2.01
N ARG A 145 7.37 7.88 -2.34
CA ARG A 145 6.89 7.57 -3.68
C ARG A 145 7.43 8.54 -4.74
N ILE A 146 7.37 9.85 -4.48
CA ILE A 146 7.89 10.89 -5.37
C ILE A 146 9.39 10.69 -5.61
N PHE A 147 10.19 10.59 -4.55
CA PHE A 147 11.65 10.40 -4.66
C PHE A 147 12.04 9.07 -5.32
N SER A 148 11.20 8.04 -5.21
CA SER A 148 11.46 6.73 -5.85
C SER A 148 11.11 6.70 -7.33
N LEU A 149 10.15 7.50 -7.78
CA LEU A 149 9.62 7.44 -9.13
C LEU A 149 10.12 8.55 -10.06
N CYS A 150 10.55 9.70 -9.53
CA CYS A 150 11.05 10.81 -10.33
C CYS A 150 12.57 10.74 -10.47
N SER A 151 13.06 10.76 -11.73
CA SER A 151 14.48 10.79 -12.02
C SER A 151 15.12 12.18 -11.90
N ARG A 152 14.31 13.25 -12.00
CA ARG A 152 14.76 14.63 -12.02
C ARG A 152 14.35 15.37 -10.77
N ILE A 153 15.23 16.23 -10.29
CA ILE A 153 14.96 17.02 -9.07
C ILE A 153 13.84 18.04 -9.29
N GLU A 154 13.70 18.58 -10.50
CA GLU A 154 12.64 19.52 -10.86
C GLU A 154 11.27 18.87 -10.77
N ASP A 155 11.15 17.60 -11.20
CA ASP A 155 9.91 16.83 -11.10
C ASP A 155 9.58 16.51 -9.65
N VAL A 156 10.59 16.13 -8.85
CA VAL A 156 10.45 15.93 -7.39
C VAL A 156 9.89 17.19 -6.73
N GLN A 157 10.51 18.36 -6.99
CA GLN A 157 10.07 19.64 -6.42
C GLN A 157 8.65 20.00 -6.83
N ARG A 158 8.30 19.79 -8.11
CA ARG A 158 6.95 20.02 -8.63
C ARG A 158 5.91 19.17 -7.90
N HIS A 159 6.14 17.88 -7.72
CA HIS A 159 5.20 16.99 -7.05
C HIS A 159 5.10 17.25 -5.54
N ILE A 160 6.20 17.60 -4.88
CA ILE A 160 6.18 18.03 -3.47
C ILE A 160 5.31 19.26 -3.31
N LYS A 161 5.48 20.27 -4.17
CA LYS A 161 4.66 21.49 -4.17
C LYS A 161 3.18 21.16 -4.41
N ASN A 162 2.88 20.32 -5.40
CA ASN A 162 1.52 19.90 -5.69
C ASN A 162 0.87 19.21 -4.48
N LEU A 163 1.58 18.31 -3.81
CA LEU A 163 1.08 17.65 -2.60
C LEU A 163 0.79 18.65 -1.48
N HIS A 164 1.73 19.58 -1.25
CA HIS A 164 1.57 20.64 -0.26
C HIS A 164 0.33 21.50 -0.56
N ASP A 165 0.18 21.98 -1.79
CA ASP A 165 -0.95 22.82 -2.22
C ASP A 165 -2.29 22.07 -2.08
N ARG A 166 -2.32 20.76 -2.37
CA ARG A 166 -3.50 19.90 -2.15
C ARG A 166 -3.88 19.82 -0.68
N LEU A 167 -2.90 19.69 0.22
CA LEU A 167 -3.16 19.64 1.66
C LEU A 167 -3.63 21.01 2.20
N VAL A 168 -3.06 22.12 1.73
CA VAL A 168 -3.52 23.47 2.08
C VAL A 168 -4.97 23.68 1.63
N ARG A 169 -5.32 23.30 0.39
CA ARG A 169 -6.72 23.34 -0.11
C ARG A 169 -7.66 22.46 0.71
N ARG A 170 -7.13 21.44 1.36
CA ARG A 170 -7.88 20.54 2.26
C ARG A 170 -8.11 21.13 3.65
N GLY A 171 -7.49 22.28 3.96
CA GLY A 171 -7.66 23.03 5.21
C GLY A 171 -6.50 22.92 6.18
N TYR A 172 -5.38 22.29 5.80
CA TYR A 172 -4.20 22.28 6.64
C TYR A 172 -3.48 23.65 6.61
N SER A 173 -2.94 24.06 7.77
CA SER A 173 -2.13 25.27 7.87
C SER A 173 -0.79 25.10 7.14
N HIS A 174 -0.43 26.09 6.31
CA HIS A 174 0.87 26.11 5.65
C HIS A 174 2.04 26.04 6.66
N LEU A 175 1.95 26.78 7.78
CA LEU A 175 2.97 26.83 8.80
C LEU A 175 3.16 25.47 9.50
N ASP A 176 2.08 24.72 9.70
CA ASP A 176 2.16 23.39 10.33
C ASP A 176 2.70 22.34 9.38
N LEU A 177 2.48 22.49 8.07
CA LEU A 177 2.97 21.57 7.06
C LEU A 177 4.46 21.72 6.79
N LEU A 178 5.04 22.91 6.82
CA LEU A 178 6.43 23.17 6.47
C LEU A 178 7.43 22.26 7.21
N PRO A 179 7.47 22.22 8.56
CA PRO A 179 8.43 21.39 9.28
C PRO A 179 8.20 19.89 9.02
N LEU A 180 6.93 19.51 8.78
CA LEU A 180 6.59 18.14 8.46
C LEU A 180 7.14 17.72 7.08
N PHE A 181 7.00 18.57 6.07
CA PHE A 181 7.53 18.33 4.73
C PHE A 181 9.05 18.30 4.72
N GLU A 182 9.72 19.23 5.41
CA GLU A 182 11.19 19.26 5.51
C GLU A 182 11.74 17.96 6.13
N GLN A 183 11.15 17.52 7.23
CA GLN A 183 11.57 16.27 7.86
C GLN A 183 11.27 15.05 6.99
N ALA A 184 10.11 15.02 6.37
CA ALA A 184 9.71 13.93 5.49
C ALA A 184 10.57 13.86 4.24
N ALA A 185 10.96 14.99 3.64
CA ALA A 185 11.83 15.03 2.48
C ALA A 185 13.22 14.46 2.80
N LYS A 186 13.85 14.90 3.90
CA LYS A 186 15.14 14.35 4.36
C LYS A 186 15.08 12.84 4.57
N ASN A 187 14.02 12.36 5.20
CA ASN A 187 13.86 10.93 5.49
C ASN A 187 13.55 10.12 4.21
N ALA A 188 12.76 10.67 3.28
CA ALA A 188 12.44 10.03 2.01
C ALA A 188 13.68 9.91 1.12
N GLU A 189 14.47 10.98 1.01
CA GLU A 189 15.74 10.98 0.29
C GLU A 189 16.72 9.96 0.88
N ALA A 190 16.89 9.93 2.19
CA ALA A 190 17.72 8.95 2.88
C ALA A 190 17.22 7.52 2.66
N PHE A 191 15.90 7.30 2.65
CA PHE A 191 15.29 6.00 2.40
C PHE A 191 15.55 5.51 0.98
N THR A 192 15.41 6.38 -0.02
CA THR A 192 15.59 6.00 -1.45
C THR A 192 17.03 5.72 -1.81
N ARG A 193 18.01 6.31 -1.10
CA ARG A 193 19.44 6.02 -1.30
C ARG A 193 19.89 4.67 -0.78
N LYS A 194 19.11 4.03 0.11
CA LYS A 194 19.45 2.72 0.69
C LYS A 194 19.24 1.60 -0.32
N SER A 195 20.14 0.63 -0.30
CA SER A 195 19.97 -0.62 -1.04
C SER A 195 18.81 -1.46 -0.48
N ASP A 196 18.34 -2.42 -1.25
CA ASP A 196 17.28 -3.34 -0.80
C ASP A 196 17.75 -4.21 0.38
N GLU A 197 19.03 -4.55 0.41
CA GLU A 197 19.66 -5.30 1.51
C GLU A 197 19.68 -4.47 2.81
N GLU A 198 20.06 -3.19 2.73
CA GLU A 198 20.05 -2.28 3.87
C GLU A 198 18.63 -2.08 4.42
N ARG A 199 17.64 -1.94 3.53
CA ARG A 199 16.22 -1.83 3.92
C ARG A 199 15.72 -3.11 4.60
N ALA A 200 16.12 -4.29 4.08
CA ALA A 200 15.77 -5.57 4.67
C ALA A 200 16.39 -5.73 6.08
N LEU A 201 17.66 -5.37 6.24
CA LEU A 201 18.37 -5.41 7.52
C LEU A 201 17.71 -4.49 8.56
N GLU A 202 17.41 -3.22 8.19
CA GLU A 202 16.70 -2.30 9.07
C GLU A 202 15.31 -2.81 9.47
N LYS A 203 14.61 -3.48 8.55
CA LYS A 203 13.30 -4.06 8.84
C LYS A 203 13.40 -5.19 9.87
N LEU A 204 14.44 -6.01 9.80
CA LEU A 204 14.72 -7.07 10.78
C LEU A 204 15.07 -6.48 12.15
N GLN A 205 15.97 -5.49 12.19
CA GLN A 205 16.32 -4.79 13.44
C GLN A 205 15.11 -4.12 14.10
N LYS A 206 14.27 -3.43 13.32
CA LYS A 206 13.03 -2.85 13.83
C LYS A 206 12.03 -3.91 14.33
N LYS A 207 12.01 -5.10 13.73
CA LYS A 207 11.16 -6.18 14.19
C LYS A 207 11.63 -6.67 15.57
N GLU A 208 12.92 -6.91 15.74
CA GLU A 208 13.52 -7.29 17.03
C GLU A 208 13.31 -6.24 18.11
N GLU A 209 13.47 -4.95 17.77
CA GLU A 209 13.17 -3.84 18.68
C GLU A 209 11.70 -3.78 19.07
N ASN A 210 10.78 -4.05 18.12
CA ASN A 210 9.34 -4.04 18.39
C ASN A 210 8.90 -5.19 19.30
N GLU A 211 9.57 -6.33 19.25
CA GLU A 211 9.33 -7.45 20.18
C GLU A 211 9.63 -7.08 21.64
N LYS A 212 10.45 -6.03 21.87
CA LYS A 212 10.79 -5.48 23.19
C LYS A 212 9.90 -4.33 23.64
N ARG A 213 8.75 -4.08 22.98
CA ARG A 213 7.84 -2.96 23.29
C ARG A 213 6.49 -3.45 23.78
N VAL A 214 5.96 -2.76 24.77
CA VAL A 214 4.53 -2.90 25.11
C VAL A 214 3.72 -2.05 24.17
N ILE A 215 2.74 -2.64 23.47
CA ILE A 215 1.86 -1.94 22.54
C ILE A 215 0.50 -1.78 23.21
N LEU A 216 0.11 -0.50 23.45
CA LEU A 216 -1.21 -0.16 23.94
C LEU A 216 -2.09 0.27 22.76
N HIS A 217 -3.13 -0.51 22.48
CA HIS A 217 -4.11 -0.18 21.44
C HIS A 217 -5.24 0.66 22.04
N LEU A 218 -5.36 1.91 21.59
CA LEU A 218 -6.42 2.83 21.98
C LEU A 218 -7.26 3.19 20.75
N LYS A 219 -8.55 3.47 20.98
CA LYS A 219 -9.37 4.14 19.96
C LYS A 219 -9.08 5.64 20.06
N TYR A 220 -8.74 6.26 18.94
CA TYR A 220 -8.44 7.69 18.92
C TYR A 220 -9.71 8.52 19.14
N HIS A 221 -9.66 9.45 20.08
CA HIS A 221 -10.68 10.49 20.26
C HIS A 221 -10.00 11.87 20.28
N PRO A 222 -10.57 12.89 19.61
CA PRO A 222 -9.95 14.23 19.55
C PRO A 222 -9.75 14.91 20.93
N GLN A 223 -10.51 14.50 21.92
CA GLN A 223 -10.40 15.02 23.30
C GLN A 223 -9.47 14.17 24.19
N ASP A 224 -8.88 13.11 23.66
CA ASP A 224 -7.94 12.29 24.44
C ASP A 224 -6.68 13.12 24.76
N PRO A 225 -6.05 12.88 25.92
CA PRO A 225 -4.78 13.53 26.24
C PRO A 225 -3.70 13.15 25.22
N PRO A 226 -2.73 14.03 24.96
CA PRO A 226 -1.62 13.73 24.07
C PRO A 226 -0.90 12.43 24.45
N SER A 227 -0.41 11.68 23.46
CA SER A 227 0.31 10.41 23.68
C SER A 227 1.46 10.54 24.70
N SER A 228 2.12 11.70 24.75
CA SER A 228 3.19 12.00 25.71
C SER A 228 2.70 12.01 27.17
N VAL A 229 1.48 12.47 27.40
CA VAL A 229 0.86 12.46 28.73
C VAL A 229 0.52 11.02 29.14
N ILE A 230 -0.08 10.23 28.24
CA ILE A 230 -0.39 8.84 28.49
C ILE A 230 0.88 8.02 28.76
N GLN A 231 1.94 8.26 27.98
CA GLN A 231 3.25 7.62 28.19
C GLN A 231 3.89 8.01 29.53
N ARG A 232 3.74 9.28 29.95
CA ARG A 232 4.21 9.74 31.24
C ARG A 232 3.45 9.06 32.39
N MET A 233 2.13 9.05 32.33
CA MET A 233 1.28 8.36 33.32
C MET A 233 1.64 6.88 33.43
N PHE A 234 1.87 6.22 32.30
CA PHE A 234 2.30 4.83 32.28
C PHE A 234 3.64 4.63 33.01
N ARG A 235 4.62 5.49 32.76
CA ARG A 235 5.91 5.42 33.46
C ARG A 235 5.78 5.68 34.95
N GLU A 236 5.02 6.68 35.34
CA GLU A 236 4.79 7.03 36.75
C GLU A 236 4.04 5.92 37.49
N CYS A 237 3.03 5.33 36.90
CA CYS A 237 2.20 4.31 37.54
C CYS A 237 2.82 2.90 37.52
N ILE A 238 3.61 2.56 36.51
CA ILE A 238 4.11 1.17 36.30
C ILE A 238 5.60 1.06 36.59
N LEU A 239 6.40 2.10 36.29
CA LEU A 239 7.87 2.05 36.45
C LEU A 239 8.37 2.66 37.76
N GLN A 240 7.55 3.39 38.50
CA GLN A 240 7.88 3.92 39.84
C GLN A 240 6.86 3.44 40.88
N PRO A 241 6.80 2.16 41.20
CA PRO A 241 5.88 1.70 42.21
C PRO A 241 6.41 2.08 43.60
N GLN A 242 5.68 2.94 44.28
CA GLN A 242 5.73 3.04 45.72
C GLN A 242 4.89 1.88 46.32
N GLY A 243 5.43 0.67 46.28
CA GLY A 243 4.73 -0.50 46.75
C GLY A 243 4.85 -1.69 45.79
N GLU A 244 4.78 -2.87 46.33
CA GLU A 244 4.83 -4.13 45.59
C GLU A 244 3.68 -4.22 44.58
N LEU A 245 3.88 -3.74 43.35
CA LEU A 245 2.97 -3.99 42.25
C LEU A 245 3.27 -5.35 41.64
N PRO A 246 2.24 -6.16 41.37
CA PRO A 246 2.39 -7.50 40.80
C PRO A 246 2.85 -7.51 39.34
N PHE A 247 3.26 -6.37 38.77
CA PHE A 247 3.62 -6.21 37.37
C PHE A 247 5.13 -6.12 37.10
N SER A 248 5.99 -6.43 38.07
CA SER A 248 7.45 -6.46 37.86
C SER A 248 7.87 -7.48 36.80
N GLU A 249 7.02 -8.41 36.43
CA GLU A 249 7.27 -9.46 35.46
C GLU A 249 6.07 -9.73 34.54
N LEU A 250 5.82 -8.82 33.59
CA LEU A 250 4.95 -9.15 32.49
C LEU A 250 5.68 -10.16 31.59
N THR A 251 5.12 -11.33 31.44
CA THR A 251 5.57 -12.32 30.47
C THR A 251 4.60 -12.37 29.29
N ASN A 252 5.12 -12.55 28.08
CA ASN A 252 4.27 -12.80 26.92
C ASN A 252 3.70 -14.23 26.97
N GLN A 253 2.84 -14.59 26.02
CA GLN A 253 2.22 -15.93 25.93
C GLN A 253 3.26 -17.07 25.82
N GLU A 254 4.52 -16.75 25.50
CA GLU A 254 5.65 -17.68 25.39
C GLU A 254 6.53 -17.68 26.65
N GLY A 255 6.13 -17.01 27.73
CA GLY A 255 6.89 -16.94 28.98
C GLY A 255 8.12 -16.05 28.97
N ARG A 256 8.34 -15.22 27.93
CA ARG A 256 9.46 -14.26 27.88
C ARG A 256 9.12 -12.99 28.63
N LYS A 257 10.05 -12.50 29.46
CA LYS A 257 9.92 -11.21 30.16
C LYS A 257 9.84 -10.09 29.13
N ILE A 258 8.78 -9.26 29.23
CA ILE A 258 8.61 -8.09 28.38
C ILE A 258 9.28 -6.90 29.11
N PRO A 259 10.31 -6.28 28.53
CA PRO A 259 10.89 -5.08 29.09
C PRO A 259 9.85 -3.95 29.00
N LEU A 260 9.39 -3.48 30.16
CA LEU A 260 8.39 -2.40 30.29
C LEU A 260 8.94 -0.99 29.91
N GLU A 261 10.17 -0.93 29.41
CA GLU A 261 10.89 0.33 29.20
C GLU A 261 10.31 1.20 28.08
N ARG A 262 9.55 0.63 27.14
CA ARG A 262 9.02 1.36 25.99
C ARG A 262 7.55 1.04 25.72
N LEU A 263 6.68 1.97 26.08
CA LEU A 263 5.28 1.94 25.67
C LEU A 263 5.12 2.59 24.30
N THR A 264 4.53 1.86 23.38
CA THR A 264 4.09 2.38 22.09
C THR A 264 2.56 2.43 22.07
N ILE A 265 2.00 3.62 21.82
CA ILE A 265 0.55 3.80 21.69
C ILE A 265 0.19 3.70 20.22
N CYS A 266 -0.68 2.72 19.90
CA CYS A 266 -1.25 2.53 18.58
C CYS A 266 -2.70 2.97 18.58
N TYR A 267 -3.03 3.97 17.78
CA TYR A 267 -4.41 4.43 17.65
C TYR A 267 -5.13 3.70 16.53
N SER A 268 -6.36 3.26 16.83
CA SER A 268 -7.31 2.77 15.84
C SER A 268 -8.47 3.76 15.70
N ASN A 269 -9.06 3.82 14.53
CA ASN A 269 -10.25 4.63 14.31
C ASN A 269 -11.47 4.01 15.01
N HIS A 270 -12.43 4.87 15.40
CA HIS A 270 -13.73 4.40 15.79
C HIS A 270 -14.44 3.65 14.64
N PRO A 271 -15.35 2.70 14.96
CA PRO A 271 -16.19 2.12 13.93
C PRO A 271 -16.92 3.22 13.16
N ASN A 272 -16.79 3.23 11.84
CA ASN A 272 -17.56 4.13 10.99
C ASN A 272 -18.90 3.48 10.62
N LEU A 273 -19.80 4.27 10.05
CA LEU A 273 -21.13 3.79 9.65
C LEU A 273 -21.04 2.55 8.74
N GLY A 274 -20.06 2.52 7.81
CA GLY A 274 -19.83 1.37 6.95
C GLY A 274 -19.40 0.12 7.71
N SER A 275 -18.58 0.24 8.77
CA SER A 275 -18.20 -0.89 9.62
C SER A 275 -19.36 -1.37 10.52
N MET A 276 -20.23 -0.46 10.94
CA MET A 276 -21.45 -0.79 11.70
C MET A 276 -22.47 -1.48 10.81
N LEU A 277 -22.70 -0.99 9.60
CA LEU A 277 -23.57 -1.61 8.61
C LEU A 277 -23.02 -2.94 8.05
N SER A 278 -21.72 -3.18 8.18
CA SER A 278 -21.06 -4.44 7.80
C SER A 278 -21.12 -5.50 8.92
N TYR A 279 -22.12 -5.46 9.78
CA TYR A 279 -22.29 -6.36 10.92
C TYR A 279 -22.17 -7.85 10.55
N ARG A 280 -22.63 -8.25 9.36
CA ARG A 280 -22.42 -9.61 8.82
C ARG A 280 -20.95 -10.04 8.76
N LYS A 281 -20.01 -9.11 8.48
CA LYS A 281 -18.57 -9.41 8.47
C LYS A 281 -18.01 -9.66 9.88
N ILE A 282 -18.56 -8.97 10.87
CA ILE A 282 -18.14 -9.10 12.28
C ILE A 282 -18.67 -10.42 12.85
N CYS A 283 -19.91 -10.77 12.58
CA CYS A 283 -20.52 -12.02 13.03
C CYS A 283 -19.83 -13.24 12.42
N ASN A 284 -19.51 -13.21 11.12
CA ASN A 284 -18.76 -14.28 10.45
C ASN A 284 -17.34 -14.47 11.01
N ARG A 285 -16.66 -13.38 11.41
CA ARG A 285 -15.32 -13.47 12.05
C ARG A 285 -15.34 -14.04 13.46
N LYS A 286 -16.46 -13.87 14.17
CA LYS A 286 -16.63 -14.38 15.55
C LYS A 286 -17.36 -15.73 15.62
N GLY A 287 -17.68 -16.33 14.47
CA GLY A 287 -18.44 -17.58 14.42
C GLY A 287 -19.90 -17.48 14.90
N LEU A 288 -20.41 -16.26 15.06
CA LEU A 288 -21.80 -16.01 15.48
C LEU A 288 -22.75 -16.21 14.32
N LYS A 289 -23.75 -17.07 14.48
CA LYS A 289 -24.80 -17.29 13.46
C LYS A 289 -25.73 -16.07 13.46
N VAL A 290 -25.93 -15.46 12.28
CA VAL A 290 -26.84 -14.30 12.11
C VAL A 290 -28.31 -14.65 12.44
N SER A 291 -28.68 -15.92 12.37
CA SER A 291 -30.03 -16.42 12.65
C SER A 291 -30.45 -16.32 14.10
N SER A 292 -29.51 -16.29 15.05
CA SER A 292 -29.88 -16.16 16.48
C SER A 292 -30.24 -14.73 16.90
N PHE A 293 -29.84 -13.73 16.12
CA PHE A 293 -30.08 -12.31 16.42
C PHE A 293 -31.42 -11.78 15.89
N LEU A 294 -31.93 -12.41 14.81
CA LEU A 294 -33.25 -12.03 14.25
C LEU A 294 -34.41 -12.63 15.06
N GLN A 295 -34.19 -13.77 15.71
CA GLN A 295 -35.16 -14.37 16.59
C GLN A 295 -35.32 -13.57 17.89
N ASP A 296 -34.24 -13.02 18.47
CA ASP A 296 -34.30 -12.22 19.69
C ASP A 296 -35.00 -10.85 19.50
N GLN A 297 -35.15 -10.37 18.25
CA GLN A 297 -35.89 -9.13 17.96
C GLN A 297 -37.38 -9.38 17.71
N GLU A 298 -37.75 -10.51 17.13
CA GLU A 298 -39.15 -10.90 16.97
C GLU A 298 -39.84 -11.22 18.33
N ASP A 299 -39.07 -11.81 19.27
CA ASP A 299 -39.58 -12.11 20.64
C ASP A 299 -39.69 -10.86 21.54
N GLN A 300 -39.10 -9.70 21.14
CA GLN A 300 -39.22 -8.42 21.86
C GLN A 300 -40.33 -7.50 21.32
N GLU A 301 -40.85 -7.75 20.12
CA GLU A 301 -41.98 -7.00 19.56
C GLU A 301 -43.33 -7.67 19.81
N GLU A 302 -43.39 -8.91 20.33
CA GLU A 302 -44.62 -9.62 20.71
C GLU A 302 -44.86 -9.69 22.25
N GLY A 303 -44.06 -9.02 23.07
CA GLY A 303 -44.24 -8.87 24.52
C GLY A 303 -44.54 -7.43 24.90
#